data_83ad09efb272d18ad1d6af16bdafd49a
#
_entry.id   83ad09efb272d18ad1d6af16bdafd49a
#
_cell.length_a   1.000
_cell.length_b   1.000
_cell.length_c   1.000
_cell.angle_alpha   90.00
_cell.angle_beta   90.00
_cell.angle_gamma   90.00
#
_symmetry.space_group_name_H-M   'P 1'
#
loop_
_entity.id
_entity.type
_entity.pdbx_description
1 polymer ?
#
loop_
_entity_poly.entity_id
_entity_poly.type
_entity_poly.pdbx_seq_one_letter_code
_entity_poly.pdbx_strand_id
1 'polypeptide(L)'
;RPNLSSEKEEFATARKIDTLDEAMVNADVFVGLSVADIVTPSMLTSMADDPIVFAMANPDPEIDYKLAMDTRKDIIMATGRSDHPNQVNNVLGFPFIFRGALDVRATKINEAMKMAAVKALADLAKEPVPEQVNIAYGETRLAFSREYIIPKPFDPRLISEIPPAIARAAMESGVAKEPIEDWDKYKEALMQRSGND
;
A
#
# COMPACT_ATOMS: atom_id res chain seq x y z
N ARG A 1 19.11 13.79 -18.49
CA ARG A 1 18.46 13.18 -19.67
C ARG A 1 17.59 14.25 -20.33
N PRO A 2 17.67 14.50 -21.63
CA PRO A 2 16.79 15.41 -22.32
C PRO A 2 15.38 14.82 -22.37
N ASN A 3 14.34 15.65 -22.18
CA ASN A 3 12.91 15.31 -22.29
C ASN A 3 12.34 14.41 -21.17
N LEU A 4 12.59 14.71 -19.92
CA LEU A 4 11.81 14.16 -18.80
C LEU A 4 10.42 14.85 -18.76
N SER A 5 9.37 14.10 -18.43
CA SER A 5 8.09 14.72 -18.06
C SER A 5 8.21 15.36 -16.68
N SER A 6 7.31 16.32 -16.36
CA SER A 6 7.30 17.02 -15.07
C SER A 6 7.29 16.05 -13.86
N GLU A 7 6.53 14.95 -13.99
CA GLU A 7 6.45 13.93 -12.95
C GLU A 7 7.79 13.17 -12.77
N LYS A 8 8.53 12.95 -13.85
CA LYS A 8 9.84 12.28 -13.79
C LYS A 8 10.95 13.20 -13.31
N GLU A 9 10.80 14.52 -13.49
CA GLU A 9 11.77 15.50 -13.02
C GLU A 9 11.88 15.49 -11.48
N GLU A 10 10.78 15.26 -10.76
CA GLU A 10 10.77 15.13 -9.29
C GLU A 10 11.68 14.01 -8.79
N PHE A 11 11.86 12.96 -9.58
CA PHE A 11 12.68 11.80 -9.24
C PHE A 11 14.06 11.83 -9.92
N ALA A 12 14.39 12.91 -10.63
CA ALA A 12 15.68 13.01 -11.29
C ALA A 12 16.81 13.20 -10.28
N THR A 13 17.95 12.59 -10.55
CA THR A 13 19.16 12.70 -9.73
C THR A 13 20.33 13.25 -10.51
N ALA A 14 21.20 14.02 -9.86
CA ALA A 14 22.48 14.46 -10.40
C ALA A 14 23.59 13.38 -10.31
N ARG A 15 23.31 12.23 -9.67
CA ARG A 15 24.24 11.10 -9.62
C ARG A 15 24.49 10.56 -11.03
N LYS A 16 25.72 10.19 -11.32
CA LYS A 16 26.11 9.53 -12.59
C LYS A 16 25.70 8.06 -12.53
N ILE A 17 24.44 7.80 -12.85
CA ILE A 17 23.82 6.47 -12.89
C ILE A 17 23.11 6.36 -14.23
N ASP A 18 23.49 5.39 -15.03
CA ASP A 18 22.94 5.19 -16.38
C ASP A 18 22.05 3.95 -16.49
N THR A 19 22.23 2.98 -15.58
CA THR A 19 21.51 1.70 -15.59
C THR A 19 20.77 1.46 -14.28
N LEU A 20 19.77 0.55 -14.32
CA LEU A 20 19.07 0.07 -13.12
C LEU A 20 20.04 -0.67 -12.17
N ASP A 21 20.92 -1.48 -12.73
CA ASP A 21 21.94 -2.22 -11.98
C ASP A 21 22.80 -1.29 -11.11
N GLU A 22 23.30 -0.21 -11.70
CA GLU A 22 24.05 0.83 -10.97
C GLU A 22 23.21 1.54 -9.90
N ALA A 23 21.92 1.77 -10.19
CA ALA A 23 21.00 2.43 -9.25
C ALA A 23 20.69 1.59 -8.02
N MET A 24 20.68 0.27 -8.16
CA MET A 24 20.35 -0.66 -7.09
C MET A 24 21.50 -0.91 -6.12
N VAL A 25 22.74 -0.59 -6.49
CA VAL A 25 23.89 -0.76 -5.58
C VAL A 25 23.71 0.05 -4.29
N ASN A 26 23.68 -0.64 -3.14
CA ASN A 26 23.46 -0.08 -1.82
C ASN A 26 22.10 0.69 -1.68
N ALA A 27 21.12 0.40 -2.51
CA ALA A 27 19.79 0.96 -2.37
C ALA A 27 19.03 0.25 -1.23
N ASP A 28 18.36 1.02 -0.38
CA ASP A 28 17.51 0.49 0.69
C ASP A 28 16.12 0.06 0.18
N VAL A 29 15.64 0.71 -0.87
CA VAL A 29 14.27 0.52 -1.38
C VAL A 29 14.27 0.46 -2.90
N PHE A 30 13.62 -0.54 -3.47
CA PHE A 30 13.24 -0.60 -4.87
C PHE A 30 11.72 -0.54 -5.01
N VAL A 31 11.22 0.34 -5.88
CA VAL A 31 9.80 0.45 -6.24
C VAL A 31 9.66 0.30 -7.74
N GLY A 32 9.18 -0.85 -8.18
CA GLY A 32 8.95 -1.20 -9.58
C GLY A 32 7.49 -0.95 -10.00
N LEU A 33 7.32 -0.24 -11.12
CA LEU A 33 6.03 0.10 -11.73
C LEU A 33 6.13 -0.01 -13.26
N SER A 34 7.00 -0.87 -13.77
CA SER A 34 7.35 -0.83 -15.19
C SER A 34 7.01 -2.12 -15.92
N VAL A 35 7.96 -3.01 -16.11
CA VAL A 35 7.79 -4.25 -16.89
C VAL A 35 8.39 -5.43 -16.15
N ALA A 36 7.89 -6.62 -16.47
CA ALA A 36 8.35 -7.88 -15.90
C ALA A 36 9.84 -8.14 -16.14
N ASP A 37 10.44 -8.89 -15.21
CA ASP A 37 11.76 -9.54 -15.34
C ASP A 37 12.94 -8.60 -15.60
N ILE A 38 12.85 -7.33 -15.20
CA ILE A 38 13.95 -6.36 -15.35
C ILE A 38 14.92 -6.35 -14.16
N VAL A 39 14.52 -6.93 -13.02
CA VAL A 39 15.36 -7.04 -11.82
C VAL A 39 15.97 -8.43 -11.75
N THR A 40 17.28 -8.49 -11.66
CA THR A 40 18.04 -9.74 -11.59
C THR A 40 18.41 -10.10 -10.14
N PRO A 41 18.74 -11.37 -9.84
CA PRO A 41 19.27 -11.77 -8.54
C PRO A 41 20.54 -11.00 -8.13
N SER A 42 21.42 -10.65 -9.08
CA SER A 42 22.62 -9.85 -8.80
C SER A 42 22.28 -8.43 -8.35
N MET A 43 21.26 -7.80 -8.96
CA MET A 43 20.76 -6.50 -8.53
C MET A 43 20.25 -6.55 -7.09
N LEU A 44 19.44 -7.56 -6.73
CA LEU A 44 18.97 -7.73 -5.35
C LEU A 44 20.12 -7.91 -4.36
N THR A 45 21.13 -8.71 -4.75
CA THR A 45 22.30 -8.95 -3.90
C THR A 45 23.13 -7.70 -3.67
N SER A 46 23.12 -6.74 -4.62
CA SER A 46 23.86 -5.48 -4.51
C SER A 46 23.18 -4.41 -3.64
N MET A 47 21.92 -4.60 -3.28
CA MET A 47 21.18 -3.68 -2.39
C MET A 47 21.75 -3.68 -0.97
N ALA A 48 21.41 -2.67 -0.19
CA ALA A 48 21.72 -2.57 1.23
C ALA A 48 21.16 -3.76 2.04
N ASP A 49 21.54 -3.88 3.31
CA ASP A 49 21.01 -4.89 4.22
C ASP A 49 19.51 -4.62 4.48
N ASP A 50 18.72 -5.68 4.70
CA ASP A 50 17.29 -5.63 4.97
C ASP A 50 16.48 -4.78 3.96
N PRO A 51 16.65 -4.96 2.64
CA PRO A 51 16.05 -4.08 1.65
C PRO A 51 14.55 -4.29 1.50
N ILE A 52 13.86 -3.23 1.08
CA ILE A 52 12.44 -3.25 0.72
C ILE A 52 12.31 -3.30 -0.80
N VAL A 53 11.58 -4.29 -1.32
CA VAL A 53 11.38 -4.47 -2.77
C VAL A 53 9.90 -4.56 -3.09
N PHE A 54 9.37 -3.53 -3.73
CA PHE A 54 8.01 -3.48 -4.25
C PHE A 54 8.05 -3.69 -5.76
N ALA A 55 7.86 -4.95 -6.18
CA ALA A 55 7.82 -5.34 -7.58
C ALA A 55 6.37 -5.41 -8.05
N MET A 56 5.83 -4.28 -8.54
CA MET A 56 4.40 -4.08 -8.74
C MET A 56 3.98 -4.05 -10.22
N ALA A 57 4.86 -4.42 -11.17
CA ALA A 57 4.48 -4.62 -12.56
C ALA A 57 3.39 -5.71 -12.66
N ASN A 58 2.46 -5.54 -13.59
CA ASN A 58 1.29 -6.40 -13.76
C ASN A 58 1.14 -6.79 -15.24
N PRO A 59 0.91 -8.08 -15.58
CA PRO A 59 0.59 -9.19 -14.66
C PRO A 59 1.79 -9.83 -13.97
N ASP A 60 2.98 -9.72 -14.50
CA ASP A 60 4.19 -10.32 -13.95
C ASP A 60 5.08 -9.25 -13.33
N PRO A 61 5.63 -9.49 -12.11
CA PRO A 61 6.46 -8.51 -11.40
C PRO A 61 7.84 -8.34 -12.05
N GLU A 62 8.56 -7.28 -11.65
CA GLU A 62 9.91 -6.99 -12.10
C GLU A 62 10.92 -8.09 -11.77
N ILE A 63 10.62 -8.92 -10.77
CA ILE A 63 11.32 -10.16 -10.44
C ILE A 63 10.31 -11.14 -9.83
N ASP A 64 10.42 -12.41 -10.18
CA ASP A 64 9.60 -13.48 -9.58
C ASP A 64 9.78 -13.52 -8.06
N TYR A 65 8.65 -13.63 -7.33
CA TYR A 65 8.66 -13.61 -5.86
C TYR A 65 9.54 -14.71 -5.26
N LYS A 66 9.40 -15.94 -5.77
CA LYS A 66 10.17 -17.07 -5.25
C LYS A 66 11.66 -16.91 -5.53
N LEU A 67 12.01 -16.46 -6.73
CA LEU A 67 13.40 -16.18 -7.11
C LEU A 67 14.01 -15.12 -6.20
N ALA A 68 13.28 -14.04 -5.88
CA ALA A 68 13.74 -12.99 -4.99
C ALA A 68 13.96 -13.51 -3.57
N MET A 69 13.01 -14.28 -3.01
CA MET A 69 13.10 -14.87 -1.68
C MET A 69 14.17 -15.98 -1.57
N ASP A 70 14.46 -16.69 -2.67
CA ASP A 70 15.55 -17.66 -2.73
C ASP A 70 16.94 -16.96 -2.82
N THR A 71 16.97 -15.75 -3.41
CA THR A 71 18.19 -14.95 -3.54
C THR A 71 18.59 -14.29 -2.22
N ARG A 72 17.63 -13.69 -1.49
CA ARG A 72 17.87 -12.97 -0.21
C ARG A 72 16.78 -13.28 0.81
N LYS A 73 17.17 -13.63 2.03
CA LYS A 73 16.24 -13.96 3.12
C LYS A 73 15.89 -12.77 4.02
N ASP A 74 16.65 -11.71 3.94
CA ASP A 74 16.45 -10.46 4.70
C ASP A 74 15.55 -9.43 4.00
N ILE A 75 15.05 -9.74 2.81
CA ILE A 75 14.21 -8.86 1.99
C ILE A 75 12.78 -8.72 2.57
N ILE A 76 12.23 -7.49 2.52
CA ILE A 76 10.79 -7.25 2.63
C ILE A 76 10.24 -7.09 1.22
N MET A 77 9.48 -8.10 0.76
CA MET A 77 8.97 -8.12 -0.60
C MET A 77 7.46 -7.92 -0.67
N ALA A 78 7.01 -7.11 -1.61
CA ALA A 78 5.60 -6.92 -1.95
C ALA A 78 5.42 -6.98 -3.47
N THR A 79 4.28 -7.52 -3.91
CA THR A 79 3.87 -7.59 -5.32
C THR A 79 2.39 -7.25 -5.48
N GLY A 80 1.91 -7.11 -6.71
CA GLY A 80 0.47 -6.99 -7.00
C GLY A 80 -0.30 -8.31 -6.91
N ARG A 81 0.36 -9.45 -6.76
CA ARG A 81 -0.24 -10.78 -6.82
C ARG A 81 -0.89 -11.19 -5.49
N SER A 82 -2.05 -11.84 -5.58
CA SER A 82 -2.82 -12.33 -4.41
C SER A 82 -2.29 -13.62 -3.79
N ASP A 83 -1.46 -14.35 -4.53
CA ASP A 83 -0.87 -15.64 -4.12
C ASP A 83 0.45 -15.48 -3.34
N HIS A 84 0.86 -14.25 -3.07
CA HIS A 84 2.06 -13.93 -2.31
C HIS A 84 1.76 -13.04 -1.10
N PRO A 85 2.62 -13.03 -0.06
CA PRO A 85 2.57 -12.08 1.02
C PRO A 85 2.63 -10.62 0.54
N ASN A 86 2.13 -9.69 1.37
CA ASN A 86 2.19 -8.25 1.09
C ASN A 86 1.59 -7.85 -0.27
N GLN A 87 0.40 -8.38 -0.60
CA GLN A 87 -0.28 -7.97 -1.82
C GLN A 87 -0.58 -6.46 -1.81
N VAL A 88 0.00 -5.71 -2.74
CA VAL A 88 -0.34 -4.31 -2.99
C VAL A 88 -1.49 -4.27 -4.00
N ASN A 89 -2.68 -3.93 -3.51
CA ASN A 89 -3.88 -3.91 -4.33
C ASN A 89 -4.63 -2.59 -4.15
N ASN A 90 -5.07 -1.99 -5.24
CA ASN A 90 -5.85 -0.75 -5.24
C ASN A 90 -7.14 -0.85 -4.41
N VAL A 91 -7.69 -2.05 -4.23
CA VAL A 91 -8.90 -2.30 -3.43
C VAL A 91 -8.72 -1.94 -1.95
N LEU A 92 -7.50 -1.88 -1.44
CA LEU A 92 -7.22 -1.42 -0.07
C LEU A 92 -7.45 0.08 0.14
N GLY A 93 -7.35 0.86 -0.91
CA GLY A 93 -7.50 2.33 -0.84
C GLY A 93 -8.72 2.85 -1.58
N PHE A 94 -8.87 2.48 -2.83
CA PHE A 94 -9.83 3.07 -3.77
C PHE A 94 -11.29 3.12 -3.25
N PRO A 95 -11.93 2.01 -2.81
CA PRO A 95 -13.33 2.06 -2.38
C PRO A 95 -13.51 2.93 -1.12
N PHE A 96 -12.57 2.85 -0.19
CA PHE A 96 -12.64 3.50 1.11
C PHE A 96 -12.33 4.99 1.04
N ILE A 97 -11.41 5.41 0.15
CA ILE A 97 -11.13 6.83 -0.12
C ILE A 97 -12.37 7.51 -0.66
N PHE A 98 -13.03 6.90 -1.65
CA PHE A 98 -14.28 7.46 -2.17
C PHE A 98 -15.39 7.41 -1.14
N ARG A 99 -15.49 6.34 -0.33
CA ARG A 99 -16.49 6.24 0.71
C ARG A 99 -16.37 7.40 1.71
N GLY A 100 -15.19 7.63 2.27
CA GLY A 100 -14.97 8.73 3.21
C GLY A 100 -15.18 10.12 2.60
N ALA A 101 -14.75 10.31 1.35
CA ALA A 101 -14.94 11.58 0.64
C ALA A 101 -16.42 11.88 0.32
N LEU A 102 -17.17 10.86 -0.12
CA LEU A 102 -18.59 11.02 -0.48
C LEU A 102 -19.47 11.22 0.75
N ASP A 103 -19.17 10.56 1.86
CA ASP A 103 -19.97 10.65 3.08
C ASP A 103 -19.98 12.07 3.69
N VAL A 104 -18.90 12.83 3.52
CA VAL A 104 -18.81 14.23 3.92
C VAL A 104 -19.02 15.19 2.74
N ARG A 105 -19.40 14.68 1.57
CA ARG A 105 -19.59 15.45 0.33
C ARG A 105 -18.39 16.37 0.05
N ALA A 106 -17.20 15.80 0.13
CA ALA A 106 -15.97 16.53 -0.14
C ALA A 106 -15.95 17.08 -1.58
N THR A 107 -15.51 18.32 -1.74
CA THR A 107 -15.45 18.98 -3.06
C THR A 107 -14.31 18.47 -3.93
N LYS A 108 -13.32 17.84 -3.32
CA LYS A 108 -12.17 17.21 -3.98
C LYS A 108 -11.50 16.19 -3.02
N ILE A 109 -10.73 15.28 -3.58
CA ILE A 109 -9.81 14.43 -2.81
C ILE A 109 -8.44 15.11 -2.88
N ASN A 110 -7.95 15.59 -1.73
CA ASN A 110 -6.68 16.30 -1.62
C ASN A 110 -5.58 15.43 -1.00
N GLU A 111 -4.35 15.95 -0.94
CA GLU A 111 -3.20 15.22 -0.39
C GLU A 111 -3.38 14.84 1.09
N ALA A 112 -4.01 15.70 1.90
CA ALA A 112 -4.27 15.39 3.30
C ALA A 112 -5.15 14.14 3.45
N MET A 113 -6.17 13.98 2.61
CA MET A 113 -7.05 12.81 2.59
C MET A 113 -6.31 11.55 2.13
N LYS A 114 -5.43 11.65 1.13
CA LYS A 114 -4.61 10.52 0.66
C LYS A 114 -3.62 10.09 1.76
N MET A 115 -2.96 11.05 2.41
CA MET A 115 -2.06 10.76 3.52
C MET A 115 -2.77 10.17 4.75
N ALA A 116 -4.00 10.57 5.01
CA ALA A 116 -4.83 9.95 6.05
C ALA A 116 -5.12 8.48 5.74
N ALA A 117 -5.42 8.14 4.47
CA ALA A 117 -5.58 6.76 4.04
C ALA A 117 -4.29 5.93 4.21
N VAL A 118 -3.15 6.49 3.82
CA VAL A 118 -1.83 5.84 3.98
C VAL A 118 -1.55 5.53 5.45
N LYS A 119 -1.75 6.51 6.34
CA LYS A 119 -1.54 6.34 7.79
C LYS A 119 -2.50 5.30 8.37
N ALA A 120 -3.79 5.39 8.04
CA ALA A 120 -4.79 4.45 8.54
C ALA A 120 -4.50 3.00 8.11
N LEU A 121 -4.06 2.78 6.86
CA LEU A 121 -3.63 1.45 6.39
C LEU A 121 -2.38 0.96 7.12
N ALA A 122 -1.38 1.82 7.30
CA ALA A 122 -0.13 1.48 7.99
C ALA A 122 -0.35 1.16 9.47
N ASP A 123 -1.25 1.89 10.14
CA ASP A 123 -1.59 1.65 11.53
C ASP A 123 -2.43 0.37 11.68
N LEU A 124 -3.41 0.15 10.80
CA LEU A 124 -4.22 -1.06 10.78
C LEU A 124 -3.40 -2.34 10.61
N ALA A 125 -2.32 -2.30 9.80
CA ALA A 125 -1.43 -3.44 9.62
C ALA A 125 -0.72 -3.87 10.92
N LYS A 126 -0.54 -2.96 11.88
CA LYS A 126 0.13 -3.20 13.17
C LYS A 126 -0.82 -3.70 14.24
N GLU A 127 -2.13 -3.53 14.04
CA GLU A 127 -3.14 -4.00 14.98
C GLU A 127 -3.31 -5.53 14.90
N PRO A 128 -3.78 -6.18 16.00
CA PRO A 128 -4.08 -7.61 15.99
C PRO A 128 -5.04 -7.98 14.86
N VAL A 129 -4.64 -8.96 14.05
CA VAL A 129 -5.46 -9.40 12.90
C VAL A 129 -6.61 -10.26 13.38
N PRO A 130 -7.87 -9.96 12.98
CA PRO A 130 -9.04 -10.76 13.36
C PRO A 130 -8.94 -12.21 12.86
N GLU A 131 -9.45 -13.17 13.63
CA GLU A 131 -9.40 -14.58 13.27
C GLU A 131 -10.11 -14.90 11.95
N GLN A 132 -11.18 -14.21 11.66
CA GLN A 132 -11.89 -14.34 10.38
C GLN A 132 -10.99 -14.02 9.16
N VAL A 133 -10.02 -13.11 9.30
CA VAL A 133 -9.03 -12.82 8.24
C VAL A 133 -8.07 -14.00 8.11
N ASN A 134 -7.57 -14.54 9.23
CA ASN A 134 -6.71 -15.73 9.21
C ASN A 134 -7.42 -16.90 8.50
N ILE A 135 -8.68 -17.16 8.84
CA ILE A 135 -9.49 -18.21 8.22
C ILE A 135 -9.67 -17.97 6.72
N ALA A 136 -10.02 -16.74 6.33
CA ALA A 136 -10.27 -16.39 4.92
C ALA A 136 -9.05 -16.59 4.02
N TYR A 137 -7.84 -16.45 4.58
CA TYR A 137 -6.59 -16.62 3.85
C TYR A 137 -5.87 -17.95 4.12
N GLY A 138 -6.48 -18.85 4.90
CA GLY A 138 -5.87 -20.15 5.24
C GLY A 138 -4.63 -20.03 6.11
N GLU A 139 -4.51 -18.94 6.87
CA GLU A 139 -3.38 -18.65 7.73
C GLU A 139 -3.71 -19.00 9.20
N THR A 140 -2.70 -19.28 10.00
CA THR A 140 -2.91 -19.61 11.41
C THR A 140 -2.79 -18.40 12.32
N ARG A 141 -1.92 -17.45 11.99
CA ARG A 141 -1.67 -16.25 12.79
C ARG A 141 -0.95 -15.18 11.97
N LEU A 142 -1.72 -14.36 11.29
CA LEU A 142 -1.17 -13.16 10.67
C LEU A 142 -0.83 -12.12 11.76
N ALA A 143 0.32 -11.50 11.65
CA ALA A 143 0.75 -10.39 12.52
C ALA A 143 1.74 -9.51 11.74
N PHE A 144 1.87 -8.25 12.15
CA PHE A 144 2.83 -7.33 11.55
C PHE A 144 4.24 -7.93 11.52
N SER A 145 4.77 -8.09 10.33
CA SER A 145 6.05 -8.77 10.07
C SER A 145 6.54 -8.44 8.67
N ARG A 146 7.68 -8.96 8.25
CA ARG A 146 8.18 -8.85 6.87
C ARG A 146 7.19 -9.41 5.82
N GLU A 147 6.32 -10.33 6.21
CA GLU A 147 5.30 -10.95 5.34
C GLU A 147 3.90 -10.35 5.51
N TYR A 148 3.75 -9.39 6.42
CA TYR A 148 2.48 -8.70 6.67
C TYR A 148 2.73 -7.24 7.04
N ILE A 149 3.07 -6.41 6.03
CA ILE A 149 3.26 -4.96 6.18
C ILE A 149 2.04 -4.15 5.76
N ILE A 150 1.05 -4.81 5.15
CA ILE A 150 -0.17 -4.21 4.61
C ILE A 150 -1.36 -5.12 4.91
N PRO A 151 -2.55 -4.59 5.27
CA PRO A 151 -3.74 -5.40 5.52
C PRO A 151 -4.15 -6.23 4.29
N LYS A 152 -4.82 -7.33 4.53
CA LYS A 152 -5.38 -8.16 3.44
C LYS A 152 -6.63 -7.49 2.85
N PRO A 153 -6.91 -7.66 1.53
CA PRO A 153 -8.06 -7.07 0.85
C PRO A 153 -9.44 -7.39 1.44
N PHE A 154 -9.61 -8.56 2.05
CA PHE A 154 -10.86 -8.96 2.72
C PHE A 154 -10.86 -8.69 4.23
N ASP A 155 -9.99 -7.80 4.71
CA ASP A 155 -10.02 -7.40 6.12
C ASP A 155 -11.25 -6.51 6.39
N PRO A 156 -12.19 -6.96 7.23
CA PRO A 156 -13.44 -6.23 7.48
C PRO A 156 -13.22 -4.89 8.21
N ARG A 157 -12.06 -4.69 8.82
CA ARG A 157 -11.71 -3.44 9.50
C ARG A 157 -11.45 -2.30 8.52
N LEU A 158 -11.15 -2.60 7.25
CA LEU A 158 -10.89 -1.56 6.24
C LEU A 158 -12.04 -0.56 6.12
N ILE A 159 -13.30 -1.04 6.15
CA ILE A 159 -14.47 -0.17 6.01
C ILE A 159 -14.72 0.71 7.25
N SER A 160 -14.35 0.25 8.44
CA SER A 160 -14.55 0.99 9.69
C SER A 160 -13.38 1.91 10.04
N GLU A 161 -12.20 1.72 9.46
CA GLU A 161 -11.01 2.49 9.81
C GLU A 161 -10.59 3.49 8.73
N ILE A 162 -10.65 3.12 7.46
CA ILE A 162 -10.13 3.98 6.38
C ILE A 162 -11.08 5.15 6.05
N PRO A 163 -12.41 4.95 5.80
CA PRO A 163 -13.31 6.05 5.49
C PRO A 163 -13.37 7.12 6.59
N PRO A 164 -13.42 6.78 7.90
CA PRO A 164 -13.40 7.80 8.96
C PRO A 164 -12.14 8.66 8.96
N ALA A 165 -10.97 8.06 8.73
CA ALA A 165 -9.72 8.82 8.65
C ALA A 165 -9.76 9.84 7.50
N ILE A 166 -10.28 9.45 6.35
CA ILE A 166 -10.43 10.30 5.17
C ILE A 166 -11.46 11.40 5.40
N ALA A 167 -12.61 11.07 6.00
CA ALA A 167 -13.65 12.03 6.33
C ALA A 167 -13.12 13.11 7.29
N ARG A 168 -12.37 12.73 8.32
CA ARG A 168 -11.71 13.67 9.23
C ARG A 168 -10.75 14.61 8.49
N ALA A 169 -9.88 14.06 7.65
CA ALA A 169 -8.94 14.85 6.87
C ALA A 169 -9.65 15.81 5.90
N ALA A 170 -10.78 15.41 5.32
CA ALA A 170 -11.59 16.26 4.48
C ALA A 170 -12.21 17.43 5.27
N MET A 171 -12.70 17.16 6.48
CA MET A 171 -13.25 18.19 7.39
C MET A 171 -12.14 19.16 7.84
N GLU A 172 -11.02 18.65 8.32
CA GLU A 172 -9.89 19.44 8.79
C GLU A 172 -9.26 20.32 7.70
N SER A 173 -9.23 19.81 6.46
CA SER A 173 -8.73 20.57 5.31
C SER A 173 -9.78 21.47 4.65
N GLY A 174 -10.99 21.59 5.21
CA GLY A 174 -12.03 22.51 4.78
C GLY A 174 -12.68 22.16 3.43
N VAL A 175 -12.57 20.90 2.98
CA VAL A 175 -13.19 20.46 1.71
C VAL A 175 -14.50 19.71 1.90
N ALA A 176 -14.85 19.33 3.13
CA ALA A 176 -16.12 18.70 3.47
C ALA A 176 -17.28 19.72 3.46
N LYS A 177 -18.42 19.34 2.87
CA LYS A 177 -19.66 20.14 2.89
C LYS A 177 -20.62 19.69 3.98
N GLU A 178 -20.58 18.42 4.36
CA GLU A 178 -21.46 17.83 5.37
C GLU A 178 -20.56 17.16 6.43
N PRO A 179 -20.24 17.85 7.53
CA PRO A 179 -19.39 17.30 8.58
C PRO A 179 -20.11 16.18 9.35
N ILE A 180 -19.33 15.17 9.78
CA ILE A 180 -19.81 14.11 10.64
C ILE A 180 -19.71 14.58 12.09
N GLU A 181 -20.83 14.58 12.81
CA GLU A 181 -20.91 14.98 14.22
C GLU A 181 -20.78 13.77 15.16
N ASP A 182 -21.41 12.64 14.80
CA ASP A 182 -21.46 11.40 15.58
C ASP A 182 -20.62 10.31 14.88
N TRP A 183 -19.40 10.11 15.37
CA TRP A 183 -18.45 9.17 14.80
C TRP A 183 -18.77 7.72 15.08
N ASP A 184 -19.39 7.42 16.22
CA ASP A 184 -19.76 6.06 16.60
C ASP A 184 -20.91 5.58 15.70
N LYS A 185 -21.94 6.40 15.56
CA LYS A 185 -23.04 6.14 14.63
C LYS A 185 -22.58 6.01 13.18
N TYR A 186 -21.58 6.81 12.77
CA TYR A 186 -21.01 6.73 11.44
C TYR A 186 -20.28 5.39 11.21
N LYS A 187 -19.44 4.95 12.15
CA LYS A 187 -18.78 3.65 12.09
C LYS A 187 -19.77 2.49 12.06
N GLU A 188 -20.81 2.51 12.90
CA GLU A 188 -21.88 1.53 12.88
C GLU A 188 -22.56 1.45 11.51
N ALA A 189 -22.91 2.59 10.91
CA ALA A 189 -23.53 2.64 9.59
C ALA A 189 -22.61 2.09 8.48
N LEU A 190 -21.30 2.26 8.61
CA LEU A 190 -20.32 1.67 7.68
C LEU A 190 -20.25 0.14 7.82
N MET A 191 -20.24 -0.39 9.04
CA MET A 191 -20.23 -1.84 9.30
C MET A 191 -21.49 -2.52 8.79
N GLN A 192 -22.69 -1.95 9.03
CA GLN A 192 -23.95 -2.47 8.51
C GLN A 192 -23.97 -2.54 6.96
N ARG A 193 -23.36 -1.56 6.27
CA ARG A 193 -23.26 -1.59 4.80
C ARG A 193 -22.34 -2.68 4.25
N SER A 194 -21.40 -3.15 5.04
CA SER A 194 -20.48 -4.23 4.63
C SER A 194 -21.08 -5.63 4.78
N GLY A 195 -22.28 -5.76 5.33
CA GLY A 195 -22.92 -7.06 5.61
C GLY A 195 -22.27 -7.85 6.75
N ASN A 196 -21.49 -7.19 7.57
CA ASN A 196 -20.89 -7.74 8.79
C ASN A 196 -21.77 -7.33 9.99
N ASP A 197 -22.94 -7.99 10.14
CA ASP A 197 -23.73 -7.99 11.36
C ASP A 197 -23.21 -9.05 12.34
#